data_a207a056d35f9dd9242ed8bb5a23ad19
#
_entry.id   a207a056d35f9dd9242ed8bb5a23ad19
#
_cell.length_a   1.000
_cell.length_b   1.000
_cell.length_c   1.000
_cell.angle_alpha   90.00
_cell.angle_beta   90.00
_cell.angle_gamma   90.00
#
_symmetry.space_group_name_H-M   'P 1'
#
loop_
_entity.id
_entity.type
_entity.pdbx_description
1 polymer ?
#
loop_
_entity_poly.entity_id
_entity_poly.type
_entity_poly.pdbx_seq_one_letter_code
_entity_poly.pdbx_strand_id
1 'polypeptide(L)'
;MVLNVRIVKKVFAIFCIVFFAYSSTFPPALASEASSTSFYARQNMQSVGGIGSSTSFKLLFGEEQAGAGLSSSTSFKVLSGILRSLYQAIAPSYNQLHYHWRNDDGGETTSTSATSGNQDTELAPISVNTIKRVRIEIANTGGTIKSFSTQQFRLEYGLLVTSCSAIGTWTNVQGGTDWSMATTTNLVNGANTTNIATSTGGVTDGNHTFLTSNGGVRTSSSTTGSLSVPSDTFVELEYGVRATSAATDNGVYCFRVTNAGSATNFAYTEYPKATVSNSSQSITLSFTPGTVNLPGLSPGVAVTATSTLTVTITGGTAGYSIKINRDSATSTLASSTLTFPDYTAWNPGTGCSVGQGNATTSPGSNFSFRIQSASTTASYCSDWWGANDNNGTALYAGTPTSSQTVMNCTTCNSGSTDTSIKYRVDAPTSQKATNYNGQVTFTVLANP
;
A
#
# COMPACT_ATOMS: atom_id res chain seq x y z
N MET A 1 -23.48 10.75 -33.71
CA MET A 1 -23.24 11.96 -34.51
C MET A 1 -22.47 12.93 -33.60
N VAL A 2 -21.14 12.88 -33.67
CA VAL A 2 -20.27 13.73 -32.85
C VAL A 2 -20.16 15.07 -33.58
N LEU A 3 -20.84 16.09 -33.07
CA LEU A 3 -20.74 17.43 -33.59
C LEU A 3 -19.43 18.06 -33.05
N ASN A 4 -18.48 18.32 -33.94
CA ASN A 4 -17.17 18.86 -33.58
C ASN A 4 -17.34 20.21 -32.87
N VAL A 5 -16.87 20.33 -31.64
CA VAL A 5 -16.99 21.53 -30.77
C VAL A 5 -16.44 22.80 -31.46
N ARG A 6 -15.49 22.67 -32.37
CA ARG A 6 -14.99 23.80 -33.19
C ARG A 6 -16.03 24.36 -34.15
N ILE A 7 -16.93 23.51 -34.65
CA ILE A 7 -18.02 23.93 -35.53
C ILE A 7 -19.08 24.70 -34.71
N VAL A 8 -19.38 24.22 -33.50
CA VAL A 8 -20.33 24.90 -32.61
C VAL A 8 -19.84 26.30 -32.21
N LYS A 9 -18.54 26.47 -31.90
CA LYS A 9 -17.97 27.79 -31.61
C LYS A 9 -18.03 28.74 -32.79
N LYS A 10 -17.81 28.26 -34.03
CA LYS A 10 -17.90 29.08 -35.25
C LYS A 10 -19.35 29.41 -35.61
N VAL A 11 -20.26 28.46 -35.46
CA VAL A 11 -21.70 28.69 -35.71
C VAL A 11 -22.27 29.69 -34.71
N PHE A 12 -21.88 29.60 -33.43
CA PHE A 12 -22.30 30.53 -32.40
C PHE A 12 -21.76 31.96 -32.65
N ALA A 13 -20.52 32.10 -33.07
CA ALA A 13 -19.93 33.40 -33.45
C ALA A 13 -20.63 34.01 -34.68
N ILE A 14 -20.96 33.23 -35.70
CA ILE A 14 -21.65 33.65 -36.88
C ILE A 14 -23.11 34.05 -36.55
N PHE A 15 -23.76 33.28 -35.68
CA PHE A 15 -25.13 33.57 -35.23
C PHE A 15 -25.20 34.89 -34.45
N CYS A 16 -24.21 35.15 -33.60
CA CYS A 16 -24.11 36.44 -32.90
C CYS A 16 -23.85 37.62 -33.87
N ILE A 17 -23.01 37.42 -34.88
CA ILE A 17 -22.69 38.48 -35.89
C ILE A 17 -23.89 38.76 -36.77
N VAL A 18 -24.63 37.75 -37.22
CA VAL A 18 -25.86 37.91 -38.02
C VAL A 18 -26.96 38.58 -37.22
N PHE A 19 -27.09 38.26 -35.93
CA PHE A 19 -28.08 38.90 -35.04
C PHE A 19 -27.76 40.37 -34.82
N PHE A 20 -26.49 40.75 -34.69
CA PHE A 20 -26.08 42.15 -34.57
C PHE A 20 -26.28 42.94 -35.89
N ALA A 21 -26.09 42.27 -37.03
CA ALA A 21 -26.31 42.92 -38.33
C ALA A 21 -27.81 43.17 -38.64
N TYR A 22 -28.71 42.31 -38.14
CA TYR A 22 -30.14 42.45 -38.33
C TYR A 22 -30.80 43.46 -37.35
N SER A 23 -30.18 43.69 -36.19
CA SER A 23 -30.72 44.65 -35.21
C SER A 23 -30.48 46.12 -35.60
N SER A 24 -29.64 46.39 -36.60
CA SER A 24 -29.38 47.76 -37.08
C SER A 24 -30.41 48.34 -38.02
N THR A 25 -31.43 47.54 -38.47
CA THR A 25 -32.44 47.96 -39.41
C THR A 25 -33.82 48.21 -38.81
N PHE A 26 -33.99 48.05 -37.52
CA PHE A 26 -35.24 48.36 -36.82
C PHE A 26 -35.14 49.68 -36.05
N PRO A 27 -36.21 50.53 -36.05
CA PRO A 27 -36.17 51.73 -35.24
C PRO A 27 -35.98 51.41 -33.76
N PRO A 28 -35.24 52.21 -33.02
CA PRO A 28 -35.00 51.93 -31.60
C PRO A 28 -36.31 52.00 -30.82
N ALA A 29 -36.80 50.84 -30.43
CA ALA A 29 -37.76 50.81 -29.34
C ALA A 29 -37.03 51.31 -28.08
N LEU A 30 -37.61 52.33 -27.46
CA LEU A 30 -37.08 53.01 -26.28
C LEU A 30 -36.58 51.98 -25.23
N ALA A 31 -35.29 51.76 -25.19
CA ALA A 31 -34.67 51.09 -24.10
C ALA A 31 -34.59 52.06 -22.91
N SER A 32 -35.34 51.83 -21.86
CA SER A 32 -35.16 52.55 -20.61
C SER A 32 -33.97 51.96 -19.88
N GLU A 33 -32.87 52.72 -19.82
CA GLU A 33 -31.75 52.37 -18.95
C GLU A 33 -32.13 52.70 -17.49
N ALA A 34 -32.14 51.69 -16.65
CA ALA A 34 -32.21 51.85 -15.20
C ALA A 34 -30.87 51.46 -14.59
N SER A 35 -30.14 52.41 -14.06
CA SER A 35 -28.93 52.19 -13.27
C SER A 35 -29.16 52.58 -11.83
N SER A 36 -28.97 51.61 -10.92
CA SER A 36 -28.91 51.89 -9.49
C SER A 36 -28.04 50.88 -8.79
N THR A 37 -27.58 51.17 -7.59
CA THR A 37 -26.84 50.22 -6.73
C THR A 37 -27.70 49.01 -6.34
N SER A 38 -29.02 49.09 -6.56
CA SER A 38 -29.96 47.99 -6.41
C SER A 38 -30.77 47.87 -7.70
N PHE A 39 -30.69 46.78 -8.40
CA PHE A 39 -31.30 46.60 -9.70
C PHE A 39 -32.79 46.27 -9.58
N TYR A 40 -33.64 47.06 -10.28
CA TYR A 40 -35.06 46.78 -10.47
C TYR A 40 -35.35 46.58 -11.96
N ALA A 41 -35.70 45.34 -12.36
CA ALA A 41 -36.25 45.09 -13.66
C ALA A 41 -37.79 45.11 -13.58
N ARG A 42 -38.46 46.11 -14.17
CA ARG A 42 -39.87 46.05 -14.41
C ARG A 42 -40.11 45.46 -15.79
N GLN A 43 -40.74 44.33 -15.81
CA GLN A 43 -41.13 43.66 -17.03
C GLN A 43 -42.45 44.24 -17.53
N ASN A 44 -42.38 45.02 -18.57
CA ASN A 44 -43.47 45.22 -19.48
C ASN A 44 -42.94 44.99 -20.88
N MET A 45 -42.77 43.74 -21.22
CA MET A 45 -42.13 43.35 -22.46
C MET A 45 -43.07 42.60 -23.37
N GLN A 46 -43.57 43.30 -24.33
CA GLN A 46 -43.86 42.79 -25.64
C GLN A 46 -42.57 42.92 -26.47
N SER A 47 -42.04 41.75 -26.79
CA SER A 47 -41.05 41.52 -27.82
C SER A 47 -39.64 42.13 -27.71
N VAL A 48 -38.71 41.33 -28.16
CA VAL A 48 -37.32 41.57 -28.54
C VAL A 48 -36.32 41.57 -27.37
N GLY A 49 -35.42 40.60 -27.43
CA GLY A 49 -34.37 40.40 -26.46
C GLY A 49 -33.43 41.61 -26.27
N GLY A 50 -32.98 41.80 -25.05
CA GLY A 50 -32.06 42.86 -24.68
C GLY A 50 -30.91 42.36 -23.82
N ILE A 51 -29.82 43.12 -23.79
CA ILE A 51 -28.66 42.85 -22.94
C ILE A 51 -28.55 44.00 -21.93
N GLY A 52 -28.71 43.68 -20.66
CA GLY A 52 -28.37 44.56 -19.57
C GLY A 52 -27.05 44.10 -18.91
N SER A 53 -26.10 44.98 -18.74
CA SER A 53 -24.87 44.66 -18.06
C SER A 53 -24.45 45.71 -17.04
N SER A 54 -23.97 45.29 -15.91
CA SER A 54 -23.20 46.08 -14.97
C SER A 54 -21.85 45.41 -14.71
N THR A 55 -20.96 46.07 -14.00
CA THR A 55 -19.65 45.44 -13.61
C THR A 55 -19.81 44.14 -12.82
N SER A 56 -20.99 43.93 -12.25
CA SER A 56 -21.26 42.78 -11.37
C SER A 56 -22.21 41.75 -11.95
N PHE A 57 -22.90 42.02 -13.09
CA PHE A 57 -23.79 41.04 -13.65
C PHE A 57 -24.23 41.31 -15.11
N LYS A 58 -24.59 40.25 -15.81
CA LYS A 58 -25.13 40.28 -17.17
C LYS A 58 -26.47 39.59 -17.20
N LEU A 59 -27.43 40.21 -17.90
CA LEU A 59 -28.77 39.67 -18.13
C LEU A 59 -28.98 39.42 -19.63
N LEU A 60 -29.32 38.19 -19.98
CA LEU A 60 -29.61 37.76 -21.35
C LEU A 60 -31.07 37.35 -21.44
N PHE A 61 -31.78 37.89 -22.40
CA PHE A 61 -33.17 37.55 -22.70
C PHE A 61 -33.28 36.86 -24.03
N GLY A 62 -34.07 35.79 -24.13
CA GLY A 62 -34.43 35.12 -25.38
C GLY A 62 -35.89 35.33 -25.71
N GLU A 63 -36.15 35.54 -26.99
CA GLU A 63 -37.53 35.66 -27.50
C GLU A 63 -38.28 34.40 -27.33
N GLU A 64 -39.19 33.96 -27.05
CA GLU A 64 -40.01 32.73 -27.07
C GLU A 64 -40.03 31.84 -25.82
N GLN A 65 -39.43 32.25 -24.71
CA GLN A 65 -39.64 31.49 -23.47
C GLN A 65 -40.10 32.42 -22.34
N ALA A 66 -41.36 32.30 -21.96
CA ALA A 66 -41.87 32.92 -20.74
C ALA A 66 -41.05 32.38 -19.54
N GLY A 67 -40.24 33.26 -18.91
CA GLY A 67 -39.39 32.90 -17.80
C GLY A 67 -37.92 32.56 -18.13
N ALA A 68 -37.48 32.76 -19.39
CA ALA A 68 -36.05 32.68 -19.70
C ALA A 68 -35.31 33.90 -19.14
N GLY A 69 -34.48 33.71 -18.17
CA GLY A 69 -33.66 34.77 -17.57
C GLY A 69 -32.53 34.21 -16.75
N LEU A 70 -31.41 34.91 -16.78
CA LEU A 70 -30.30 34.67 -15.86
C LEU A 70 -30.31 35.78 -14.81
N SER A 71 -30.64 35.49 -13.58
CA SER A 71 -30.41 36.39 -12.46
C SER A 71 -29.22 35.84 -11.64
N SER A 72 -28.23 36.67 -11.42
CA SER A 72 -27.11 36.27 -10.58
C SER A 72 -26.79 37.31 -9.53
N SER A 73 -26.65 36.89 -8.30
CA SER A 73 -26.00 37.61 -7.24
C SER A 73 -24.79 36.83 -6.75
N THR A 74 -24.02 37.36 -5.83
CA THR A 74 -22.93 36.64 -5.20
C THR A 74 -23.41 35.35 -4.51
N SER A 75 -24.70 35.21 -4.24
CA SER A 75 -25.25 34.13 -3.45
C SER A 75 -26.10 33.13 -4.23
N PHE A 76 -26.59 33.47 -5.45
CA PHE A 76 -27.36 32.49 -6.21
C PHE A 76 -27.45 32.80 -7.71
N LYS A 77 -27.70 31.77 -8.49
CA LYS A 77 -27.86 31.82 -9.95
C LYS A 77 -29.11 31.06 -10.38
N VAL A 78 -29.91 31.69 -11.25
CA VAL A 78 -31.05 31.04 -11.88
C VAL A 78 -30.78 30.91 -13.38
N LEU A 79 -30.80 29.69 -13.87
CA LEU A 79 -30.68 29.33 -15.28
C LEU A 79 -31.95 28.63 -15.70
N SER A 80 -32.65 29.19 -16.70
CA SER A 80 -33.87 28.59 -17.24
C SER A 80 -33.79 28.40 -18.74
N GLY A 81 -34.58 27.46 -19.26
CA GLY A 81 -34.71 27.22 -20.69
C GLY A 81 -33.40 26.75 -21.38
N ILE A 82 -33.16 27.28 -22.57
CA ILE A 82 -31.98 26.89 -23.41
C ILE A 82 -30.65 27.15 -22.70
N LEU A 83 -30.54 28.22 -21.89
CA LEU A 83 -29.34 28.52 -21.12
C LEU A 83 -29.04 27.44 -20.07
N ARG A 84 -30.09 26.87 -19.47
CA ARG A 84 -29.90 25.73 -18.54
C ARG A 84 -29.38 24.49 -19.26
N SER A 85 -29.91 24.20 -20.45
CA SER A 85 -29.46 23.08 -21.27
C SER A 85 -27.99 23.27 -21.71
N LEU A 86 -27.63 24.48 -22.16
CA LEU A 86 -26.24 24.80 -22.50
C LEU A 86 -25.30 24.74 -21.29
N TYR A 87 -25.77 25.22 -20.15
CA TYR A 87 -25.01 25.14 -18.90
C TYR A 87 -24.75 23.68 -18.50
N GLN A 88 -25.75 22.83 -18.56
CA GLN A 88 -25.58 21.42 -18.25
C GLN A 88 -24.66 20.70 -19.25
N ALA A 89 -24.72 21.11 -20.54
CA ALA A 89 -23.86 20.54 -21.59
C ALA A 89 -22.37 20.90 -21.42
N ILE A 90 -22.05 21.93 -20.62
CA ILE A 90 -20.69 22.35 -20.34
C ILE A 90 -20.26 22.08 -18.89
N ALA A 91 -21.10 21.38 -18.13
CA ALA A 91 -20.73 20.96 -16.77
C ALA A 91 -19.51 20.05 -16.79
N PRO A 92 -18.63 20.12 -15.79
CA PRO A 92 -17.51 19.21 -15.69
C PRO A 92 -18.00 17.77 -15.51
N SER A 93 -17.34 16.84 -16.18
CA SER A 93 -17.53 15.41 -16.05
C SER A 93 -16.17 14.79 -15.84
N TYR A 94 -15.92 14.27 -14.68
CA TYR A 94 -14.65 13.68 -14.32
C TYR A 94 -14.67 12.18 -14.63
N ASN A 95 -13.59 11.68 -15.21
CA ASN A 95 -13.44 10.25 -15.44
C ASN A 95 -12.13 9.76 -14.83
N GLN A 96 -12.21 8.75 -14.00
CA GLN A 96 -11.07 7.98 -13.54
C GLN A 96 -10.70 7.00 -14.66
N LEU A 97 -9.66 7.34 -15.45
CA LEU A 97 -9.32 6.64 -16.68
C LEU A 97 -8.32 5.53 -16.45
N HIS A 98 -7.20 5.86 -15.80
CA HIS A 98 -6.07 4.97 -15.62
C HIS A 98 -5.55 5.01 -14.19
N TYR A 99 -4.82 3.96 -13.80
CA TYR A 99 -4.10 3.92 -12.53
C TYR A 99 -2.79 3.13 -12.65
N HIS A 100 -1.89 3.35 -11.68
CA HIS A 100 -0.67 2.59 -11.57
C HIS A 100 -0.30 2.36 -10.09
N TRP A 101 0.01 1.12 -9.75
CA TRP A 101 0.55 0.79 -8.44
C TRP A 101 2.07 0.94 -8.42
N ARG A 102 2.58 1.59 -7.37
CA ARG A 102 4.00 1.90 -7.20
C ARG A 102 4.52 1.37 -5.86
N ASN A 103 5.80 1.07 -5.82
CA ASN A 103 6.51 0.78 -4.59
C ASN A 103 6.76 2.07 -3.80
N ASP A 104 7.07 1.94 -2.51
CA ASP A 104 7.47 3.07 -1.66
C ASP A 104 9.01 3.09 -1.50
N ASP A 105 9.75 3.09 -2.60
CA ASP A 105 11.20 2.91 -2.70
C ASP A 105 11.96 4.12 -3.25
N GLY A 106 11.28 5.22 -3.51
CA GLY A 106 11.87 6.44 -4.05
C GLY A 106 10.94 7.64 -3.95
N GLY A 107 11.36 8.81 -4.43
CA GLY A 107 10.54 10.02 -4.51
C GLY A 107 9.37 9.89 -5.47
N GLU A 108 8.61 10.99 -5.65
CA GLU A 108 7.45 11.04 -6.55
C GLU A 108 7.83 10.67 -8.00
N THR A 109 8.99 11.08 -8.47
CA THR A 109 9.46 10.82 -9.86
C THR A 109 10.34 9.58 -9.99
N THR A 110 10.83 8.98 -8.89
CA THR A 110 11.88 7.94 -8.93
C THR A 110 11.42 6.59 -8.35
N SER A 111 10.25 6.52 -7.74
CA SER A 111 9.68 5.28 -7.22
C SER A 111 9.41 4.29 -8.36
N THR A 112 9.65 3.00 -8.11
CA THR A 112 9.47 1.96 -9.11
C THR A 112 8.02 1.51 -9.23
N SER A 113 7.65 0.95 -10.39
CA SER A 113 6.36 0.29 -10.59
C SER A 113 6.25 -0.96 -9.71
N ALA A 114 5.11 -1.16 -9.06
CA ALA A 114 4.78 -2.39 -8.35
C ALA A 114 4.14 -3.45 -9.25
N THR A 115 3.82 -3.10 -10.51
CA THR A 115 3.18 -3.96 -11.52
C THR A 115 4.06 -4.15 -12.77
N SER A 116 5.39 -4.10 -12.60
CA SER A 116 6.38 -4.32 -13.66
C SER A 116 6.23 -3.36 -14.86
N GLY A 117 5.86 -2.10 -14.60
CA GLY A 117 5.67 -1.08 -15.62
C GLY A 117 4.31 -1.08 -16.31
N ASN A 118 3.36 -1.92 -15.86
CA ASN A 118 2.03 -2.01 -16.45
C ASN A 118 1.03 -1.17 -15.65
N GLN A 119 0.41 -0.19 -16.31
CA GLN A 119 -0.76 0.51 -15.78
C GLN A 119 -2.01 -0.40 -15.84
N ASP A 120 -3.07 -0.02 -15.15
CA ASP A 120 -4.38 -0.70 -15.10
C ASP A 120 -4.29 -2.19 -14.72
N THR A 121 -3.22 -2.51 -14.01
CA THR A 121 -2.91 -3.88 -13.58
C THR A 121 -3.13 -4.01 -12.07
N GLU A 122 -3.87 -5.05 -11.68
CA GLU A 122 -4.12 -5.37 -10.29
C GLU A 122 -2.80 -5.59 -9.53
N LEU A 123 -2.69 -5.02 -8.35
CA LEU A 123 -1.55 -5.28 -7.48
C LEU A 123 -1.61 -6.72 -6.97
N ALA A 124 -0.55 -7.47 -7.23
CA ALA A 124 -0.38 -8.83 -6.70
C ALA A 124 -0.50 -8.84 -5.16
N PRO A 125 -0.81 -9.99 -4.54
CA PRO A 125 -1.01 -10.06 -3.11
C PRO A 125 0.10 -9.39 -2.32
N ILE A 126 -0.28 -8.43 -1.49
CA ILE A 126 0.62 -7.69 -0.61
C ILE A 126 0.33 -8.03 0.85
N SER A 127 1.38 -8.17 1.64
CA SER A 127 1.24 -8.35 3.08
C SER A 127 0.67 -7.10 3.73
N VAL A 128 -0.14 -7.29 4.77
CA VAL A 128 -0.62 -6.18 5.61
C VAL A 128 0.54 -5.33 6.14
N ASN A 129 0.26 -4.07 6.40
CA ASN A 129 1.22 -3.05 6.83
C ASN A 129 2.33 -2.71 5.81
N THR A 130 2.35 -3.32 4.63
CA THR A 130 3.25 -2.93 3.54
C THR A 130 2.74 -1.65 2.89
N ILE A 131 3.59 -0.62 2.82
CA ILE A 131 3.24 0.65 2.16
C ILE A 131 3.34 0.45 0.65
N LYS A 132 2.29 0.81 -0.04
CA LYS A 132 2.24 0.95 -1.50
C LYS A 132 1.66 2.30 -1.86
N ARG A 133 1.85 2.71 -3.11
CA ARG A 133 1.29 3.94 -3.63
C ARG A 133 0.38 3.63 -4.79
N VAL A 134 -0.76 4.27 -4.82
CA VAL A 134 -1.65 4.22 -5.98
C VAL A 134 -1.65 5.58 -6.65
N ARG A 135 -1.28 5.60 -7.91
CA ARG A 135 -1.35 6.76 -8.78
C ARG A 135 -2.57 6.64 -9.66
N ILE A 136 -3.40 7.65 -9.69
CA ILE A 136 -4.70 7.63 -10.36
C ILE A 136 -4.81 8.86 -11.24
N GLU A 137 -5.23 8.65 -12.47
CA GLU A 137 -5.55 9.69 -13.42
C GLU A 137 -7.02 10.08 -13.31
N ILE A 138 -7.25 11.39 -13.24
CA ILE A 138 -8.60 11.98 -13.31
C ILE A 138 -8.62 13.00 -14.43
N ALA A 139 -9.34 12.69 -15.51
CA ALA A 139 -9.54 13.60 -16.63
C ALA A 139 -10.89 14.31 -16.54
N ASN A 140 -10.95 15.56 -16.97
CA ASN A 140 -12.22 16.26 -17.19
C ASN A 140 -12.63 16.14 -18.65
N THR A 141 -13.51 15.18 -18.93
CA THR A 141 -14.06 14.91 -20.26
C THR A 141 -15.27 15.78 -20.62
N GLY A 142 -15.73 16.62 -19.68
CA GLY A 142 -16.85 17.54 -19.85
C GLY A 142 -16.42 18.98 -20.06
N GLY A 143 -17.34 19.90 -19.90
CA GLY A 143 -17.07 21.34 -19.95
C GLY A 143 -16.45 21.89 -18.67
N THR A 144 -15.90 23.09 -18.74
CA THR A 144 -15.43 23.84 -17.55
C THR A 144 -16.13 25.18 -17.47
N ILE A 145 -16.93 25.36 -16.43
CA ILE A 145 -17.35 26.70 -16.03
C ILE A 145 -16.43 27.10 -14.89
N LYS A 146 -15.55 28.06 -15.17
CA LYS A 146 -14.44 28.49 -14.32
C LYS A 146 -14.78 28.71 -12.83
N SER A 147 -15.99 29.00 -12.48
CA SER A 147 -16.38 29.35 -11.11
C SER A 147 -16.91 28.20 -10.27
N PHE A 148 -17.02 26.97 -10.82
CA PHE A 148 -17.72 25.85 -10.16
C PHE A 148 -16.97 24.52 -10.14
N SER A 149 -15.73 24.48 -10.60
CA SER A 149 -15.01 23.23 -10.86
C SER A 149 -13.86 22.96 -9.90
N THR A 150 -13.87 23.51 -8.69
CA THR A 150 -12.92 23.09 -7.67
C THR A 150 -13.44 21.81 -7.01
N GLN A 151 -12.65 20.76 -7.12
CA GLN A 151 -12.93 19.45 -6.54
C GLN A 151 -11.95 19.16 -5.43
N GLN A 152 -12.41 18.44 -4.41
CA GLN A 152 -11.56 17.84 -3.39
C GLN A 152 -11.52 16.34 -3.62
N PHE A 153 -10.49 15.87 -4.31
CA PHE A 153 -10.39 14.47 -4.66
C PHE A 153 -10.08 13.62 -3.44
N ARG A 154 -11.00 12.70 -3.11
CA ARG A 154 -10.92 11.81 -1.96
C ARG A 154 -10.82 10.37 -2.41
N LEU A 155 -9.81 9.64 -1.91
CA LEU A 155 -9.65 8.21 -2.14
C LEU A 155 -10.58 7.41 -1.23
N GLU A 156 -11.31 6.48 -1.83
CA GLU A 156 -12.18 5.51 -1.17
C GLU A 156 -11.84 4.10 -1.62
N TYR A 157 -12.14 3.12 -0.78
CA TYR A 157 -11.98 1.71 -1.09
C TYR A 157 -13.25 0.92 -0.79
N GLY A 158 -13.37 -0.26 -1.38
CA GLY A 158 -14.41 -1.22 -1.08
C GLY A 158 -13.97 -2.64 -1.41
N LEU A 159 -14.44 -3.61 -0.65
CA LEU A 159 -14.19 -5.03 -0.90
C LEU A 159 -14.95 -5.47 -2.15
N LEU A 160 -14.26 -6.11 -3.09
CA LEU A 160 -14.86 -6.65 -4.32
C LEU A 160 -15.83 -7.79 -3.99
N VAL A 161 -17.04 -7.69 -4.53
CA VAL A 161 -18.04 -8.77 -4.44
C VAL A 161 -18.16 -9.47 -5.79
N THR A 162 -18.55 -8.76 -6.83
CA THR A 162 -18.66 -9.28 -8.21
C THR A 162 -17.92 -8.41 -9.21
N SER A 163 -18.03 -7.10 -9.08
CA SER A 163 -17.28 -6.09 -9.84
C SER A 163 -17.08 -4.85 -8.98
N CYS A 164 -16.09 -4.01 -9.29
CA CYS A 164 -15.88 -2.76 -8.58
C CYS A 164 -17.08 -1.81 -8.70
N SER A 165 -17.73 -1.80 -9.86
CA SER A 165 -18.92 -0.97 -10.10
C SER A 165 -20.15 -1.42 -9.31
N ALA A 166 -20.18 -2.68 -8.84
CA ALA A 166 -21.29 -3.23 -8.05
C ALA A 166 -21.10 -3.01 -6.52
N ILE A 167 -20.02 -2.40 -6.09
CA ILE A 167 -19.77 -2.10 -4.67
C ILE A 167 -20.78 -1.05 -4.19
N GLY A 168 -21.65 -1.44 -3.26
CA GLY A 168 -22.69 -0.55 -2.71
C GLY A 168 -22.17 0.38 -1.61
N THR A 169 -21.14 -0.03 -0.88
CA THR A 169 -20.58 0.76 0.24
C THR A 169 -19.10 1.02 0.00
N TRP A 170 -18.76 2.30 -0.10
CA TRP A 170 -17.38 2.75 -0.23
C TRP A 170 -16.92 3.43 1.06
N THR A 171 -15.73 3.11 1.49
CA THR A 171 -15.15 3.61 2.74
C THR A 171 -14.00 4.57 2.44
N ASN A 172 -13.97 5.69 3.14
CA ASN A 172 -12.84 6.61 3.08
C ASN A 172 -11.56 5.89 3.59
N VAL A 173 -10.47 5.94 2.81
CA VAL A 173 -9.19 5.35 3.23
C VAL A 173 -8.66 5.99 4.52
N GLN A 174 -8.91 7.29 4.73
CA GLN A 174 -8.59 7.93 6.00
C GLN A 174 -9.60 7.52 7.08
N GLY A 175 -9.15 6.73 8.05
CA GLY A 175 -9.99 6.17 9.12
C GLY A 175 -10.74 4.90 8.71
N GLY A 176 -10.37 4.31 7.57
CA GLY A 176 -10.85 2.98 7.19
C GLY A 176 -10.25 1.88 8.07
N THR A 177 -10.98 0.78 8.22
CA THR A 177 -10.53 -0.37 9.00
C THR A 177 -9.58 -1.25 8.22
N ASP A 178 -9.89 -1.55 6.95
CA ASP A 178 -9.14 -2.51 6.13
C ASP A 178 -7.96 -1.87 5.40
N TRP A 179 -8.12 -0.62 5.00
CA TRP A 179 -7.08 0.18 4.37
C TRP A 179 -6.94 1.53 5.06
N SER A 180 -5.72 2.01 5.19
CA SER A 180 -5.41 3.30 5.79
C SER A 180 -4.41 4.09 4.95
N MET A 181 -4.43 5.42 5.11
CA MET A 181 -3.35 6.27 4.61
C MET A 181 -2.03 5.88 5.28
N ALA A 182 -0.94 5.94 4.53
CA ALA A 182 0.39 5.59 5.01
C ALA A 182 1.34 6.78 4.85
N THR A 183 1.84 7.27 5.98
CA THR A 183 2.92 8.26 5.99
C THR A 183 4.23 7.57 5.59
N THR A 184 4.95 8.18 4.67
CA THR A 184 6.22 7.70 4.15
C THR A 184 7.27 8.81 4.23
N THR A 185 8.53 8.45 4.35
CA THR A 185 9.67 9.38 4.28
C THR A 185 10.03 9.77 2.84
N ASN A 186 9.50 9.05 1.86
CA ASN A 186 9.82 9.21 0.44
C ASN A 186 8.91 10.23 -0.27
N LEU A 187 7.78 10.60 0.32
CA LEU A 187 6.82 11.55 -0.24
C LEU A 187 6.51 12.69 0.73
N VAL A 188 6.39 13.88 0.19
CA VAL A 188 5.91 15.05 0.95
C VAL A 188 4.40 15.19 0.74
N ASN A 189 3.62 15.06 1.83
CA ASN A 189 2.17 15.24 1.77
C ASN A 189 1.81 16.64 1.28
N GLY A 190 0.96 16.73 0.28
CA GLY A 190 0.58 18.00 -0.34
C GLY A 190 1.54 18.50 -1.42
N ALA A 191 2.55 17.73 -1.80
CA ALA A 191 3.38 18.05 -2.96
C ALA A 191 2.59 17.90 -4.27
N ASN A 192 3.11 18.51 -5.33
CA ASN A 192 2.56 18.37 -6.67
C ASN A 192 2.95 17.00 -7.27
N THR A 193 2.12 16.51 -8.18
CA THR A 193 2.48 15.39 -9.07
C THR A 193 3.04 15.93 -10.39
N THR A 194 3.89 15.13 -11.02
CA THR A 194 4.48 15.39 -12.33
C THR A 194 4.04 14.30 -13.32
N ASN A 195 3.98 14.61 -14.60
CA ASN A 195 3.73 13.59 -15.63
C ASN A 195 4.99 12.74 -15.81
N ILE A 196 4.93 11.48 -15.40
CA ILE A 196 6.05 10.54 -15.49
C ILE A 196 5.70 9.35 -16.40
N ALA A 197 6.74 8.71 -16.95
CA ALA A 197 6.55 7.57 -17.84
C ALA A 197 5.93 6.37 -17.13
N THR A 198 5.12 5.57 -17.85
CA THR A 198 4.50 4.34 -17.31
C THR A 198 5.53 3.34 -16.80
N SER A 199 6.69 3.23 -17.43
CA SER A 199 7.78 2.35 -16.98
C SER A 199 8.27 2.67 -15.57
N THR A 200 8.07 3.90 -15.09
CA THR A 200 8.39 4.36 -13.73
C THR A 200 7.14 4.52 -12.85
N GLY A 201 6.01 3.94 -13.27
CA GLY A 201 4.77 3.96 -12.50
C GLY A 201 3.89 5.18 -12.74
N GLY A 202 4.09 5.91 -13.83
CA GLY A 202 3.14 6.92 -14.33
C GLY A 202 1.96 6.29 -15.04
N VAL A 203 1.04 7.12 -15.47
CA VAL A 203 -0.07 6.74 -16.33
C VAL A 203 0.07 7.46 -17.68
N THR A 204 -0.51 6.90 -18.73
CA THR A 204 -0.45 7.49 -20.06
C THR A 204 -1.84 7.89 -20.52
N ASP A 205 -2.03 9.16 -20.78
CA ASP A 205 -3.22 9.67 -21.48
C ASP A 205 -2.80 10.41 -22.76
N GLY A 206 -3.16 9.85 -23.91
CA GLY A 206 -2.91 10.45 -25.21
C GLY A 206 -3.98 11.44 -25.67
N ASN A 207 -5.09 11.57 -24.92
CA ASN A 207 -6.27 12.32 -25.33
C ASN A 207 -6.44 13.64 -24.60
N HIS A 208 -5.85 13.79 -23.42
CA HIS A 208 -5.98 14.97 -22.57
C HIS A 208 -4.62 15.58 -22.26
N THR A 209 -4.60 16.87 -21.93
CA THR A 209 -3.36 17.57 -21.57
C THR A 209 -3.10 17.46 -20.07
N PHE A 210 -1.89 17.05 -19.68
CA PHE A 210 -1.50 16.99 -18.27
C PHE A 210 -1.55 18.37 -17.61
N LEU A 211 -2.13 18.42 -16.42
CA LEU A 211 -2.14 19.57 -15.55
C LEU A 211 -1.45 19.22 -14.22
N THR A 212 -0.43 19.96 -13.86
CA THR A 212 0.22 19.78 -12.55
C THR A 212 -0.81 19.97 -11.42
N SER A 213 -0.99 18.94 -10.60
CA SER A 213 -1.90 19.01 -9.47
C SER A 213 -1.26 19.73 -8.29
N ASN A 214 -1.78 20.85 -7.87
CA ASN A 214 -1.39 21.49 -6.62
C ASN A 214 -1.83 20.63 -5.43
N GLY A 215 -0.90 19.86 -4.85
CA GLY A 215 -1.18 19.00 -3.71
C GLY A 215 -1.78 17.63 -4.07
N GLY A 216 -1.43 17.07 -5.23
CA GLY A 216 -1.87 15.75 -5.69
C GLY A 216 -1.27 14.58 -4.92
N VAL A 217 -0.12 14.77 -4.25
CA VAL A 217 0.51 13.75 -3.40
C VAL A 217 -0.13 13.73 -2.02
N ARG A 218 -0.60 12.57 -1.58
CA ARG A 218 -1.30 12.39 -0.30
C ARG A 218 -0.75 11.19 0.46
N THR A 219 -0.31 11.41 1.69
CA THR A 219 0.24 10.35 2.57
C THR A 219 -0.41 10.33 3.96
N SER A 220 -0.95 11.45 4.43
CA SER A 220 -1.61 11.56 5.73
C SER A 220 -3.09 11.94 5.65
N SER A 221 -3.53 12.38 4.48
CA SER A 221 -4.94 12.71 4.21
C SER A 221 -5.37 12.06 2.91
N SER A 222 -6.51 11.40 2.91
CA SER A 222 -7.11 10.83 1.69
C SER A 222 -7.72 11.86 0.75
N THR A 223 -7.83 13.12 1.19
CA THR A 223 -8.50 14.19 0.44
C THR A 223 -7.51 15.28 0.07
N THR A 224 -7.52 15.69 -1.19
CA THR A 224 -6.70 16.83 -1.68
C THR A 224 -7.26 18.16 -1.18
N GLY A 225 -6.48 19.22 -1.32
CA GLY A 225 -7.02 20.57 -1.36
C GLY A 225 -7.98 20.74 -2.55
N SER A 226 -8.55 21.95 -2.66
CA SER A 226 -9.41 22.26 -3.81
C SER A 226 -8.58 22.37 -5.09
N LEU A 227 -8.88 21.51 -6.06
CA LEU A 227 -8.26 21.49 -7.39
C LEU A 227 -9.26 21.89 -8.46
N SER A 228 -8.81 22.66 -9.45
CA SER A 228 -9.57 22.96 -10.66
C SER A 228 -8.96 22.20 -11.83
N VAL A 229 -9.77 21.34 -12.46
CA VAL A 229 -9.36 20.55 -13.63
C VAL A 229 -10.14 21.06 -14.84
N PRO A 230 -9.54 21.88 -15.70
CA PRO A 230 -10.18 22.40 -16.92
C PRO A 230 -10.61 21.28 -17.86
N SER A 231 -11.51 21.59 -18.80
CA SER A 231 -11.89 20.67 -19.88
C SER A 231 -10.67 20.23 -20.69
N ASP A 232 -10.67 18.99 -21.16
CA ASP A 232 -9.61 18.38 -21.94
C ASP A 232 -8.25 18.33 -21.21
N THR A 233 -8.27 18.37 -19.86
CA THR A 233 -7.06 18.19 -19.06
C THR A 233 -7.23 17.03 -18.07
N PHE A 234 -6.11 16.47 -17.65
CA PHE A 234 -6.08 15.48 -16.57
C PHE A 234 -5.06 15.87 -15.50
N VAL A 235 -5.30 15.37 -14.32
CA VAL A 235 -4.37 15.41 -13.18
C VAL A 235 -4.06 13.99 -12.74
N GLU A 236 -2.87 13.79 -12.23
CA GLU A 236 -2.50 12.56 -11.56
C GLU A 236 -2.49 12.82 -10.05
N LEU A 237 -3.05 11.88 -9.30
CA LEU A 237 -3.12 11.92 -7.84
C LEU A 237 -2.37 10.70 -7.30
N GLU A 238 -1.46 10.89 -6.36
CA GLU A 238 -0.66 9.80 -5.77
C GLU A 238 -0.95 9.67 -4.28
N TYR A 239 -1.48 8.51 -3.89
CA TYR A 239 -1.86 8.21 -2.52
C TYR A 239 -0.96 7.13 -1.93
N GLY A 240 -0.31 7.42 -0.81
CA GLY A 240 0.37 6.42 0.01
C GLY A 240 -0.63 5.66 0.88
N VAL A 241 -0.72 4.35 0.70
CA VAL A 241 -1.72 3.50 1.38
C VAL A 241 -1.10 2.20 1.88
N ARG A 242 -1.74 1.57 2.84
CA ARG A 242 -1.42 0.22 3.29
C ARG A 242 -2.69 -0.52 3.71
N ALA A 243 -2.70 -1.83 3.47
CA ALA A 243 -3.69 -2.71 4.09
C ALA A 243 -3.38 -2.85 5.59
N THR A 244 -4.41 -2.89 6.41
CA THR A 244 -4.29 -3.11 7.86
C THR A 244 -4.46 -4.60 8.20
N SER A 245 -4.20 -4.98 9.45
CA SER A 245 -4.47 -6.33 9.93
C SER A 245 -5.96 -6.70 10.00
N ALA A 246 -6.88 -5.75 9.81
CA ALA A 246 -8.31 -6.01 9.72
C ALA A 246 -8.77 -6.36 8.29
N ALA A 247 -7.92 -6.14 7.28
CA ALA A 247 -8.25 -6.46 5.89
C ALA A 247 -8.48 -7.97 5.72
N THR A 248 -9.44 -8.32 4.89
CA THR A 248 -9.78 -9.72 4.60
C THR A 248 -8.62 -10.40 3.89
N ASP A 249 -8.19 -11.56 4.40
CA ASP A 249 -7.16 -12.37 3.76
C ASP A 249 -7.63 -12.86 2.39
N ASN A 250 -6.75 -12.76 1.38
CA ASN A 250 -7.06 -12.98 -0.03
C ASN A 250 -8.22 -12.12 -0.58
N GLY A 251 -8.61 -11.08 0.17
CA GLY A 251 -9.61 -10.12 -0.27
C GLY A 251 -9.06 -9.21 -1.37
N VAL A 252 -9.85 -9.05 -2.44
CA VAL A 252 -9.57 -8.08 -3.50
C VAL A 252 -10.31 -6.79 -3.17
N TYR A 253 -9.60 -5.69 -3.14
CA TYR A 253 -10.16 -4.37 -2.88
C TYR A 253 -10.09 -3.50 -4.13
N CYS A 254 -11.18 -2.77 -4.37
CA CYS A 254 -11.24 -1.75 -5.41
C CYS A 254 -11.09 -0.36 -4.78
N PHE A 255 -10.51 0.56 -5.55
CA PHE A 255 -10.36 1.95 -5.15
C PHE A 255 -11.00 2.88 -6.16
N ARG A 256 -11.50 4.01 -5.69
CA ARG A 256 -12.02 5.09 -6.52
C ARG A 256 -11.71 6.46 -5.91
N VAL A 257 -11.77 7.47 -6.74
CA VAL A 257 -11.69 8.86 -6.33
C VAL A 257 -13.06 9.52 -6.46
N THR A 258 -13.42 10.34 -5.48
CA THR A 258 -14.70 11.08 -5.43
C THR A 258 -14.46 12.54 -5.08
N ASN A 259 -15.45 13.42 -5.29
CA ASN A 259 -15.42 14.78 -4.75
C ASN A 259 -15.88 14.77 -3.29
N ALA A 260 -14.93 14.75 -2.36
CA ALA A 260 -15.18 14.74 -0.90
C ALA A 260 -16.22 13.70 -0.45
N GLY A 261 -16.36 12.59 -1.20
CA GLY A 261 -17.30 11.51 -0.95
C GLY A 261 -18.52 11.48 -1.85
N SER A 262 -18.67 12.44 -2.75
CA SER A 262 -19.71 12.42 -3.78
C SER A 262 -19.13 11.90 -5.09
N ALA A 263 -19.76 10.88 -5.66
CA ALA A 263 -19.46 10.36 -6.99
C ALA A 263 -20.24 11.09 -8.10
N THR A 264 -20.98 12.15 -7.77
CA THR A 264 -21.73 12.93 -8.74
C THR A 264 -20.78 13.54 -9.77
N ASN A 265 -21.08 13.39 -11.04
CA ASN A 265 -20.26 13.80 -12.18
C ASN A 265 -18.93 13.02 -12.33
N PHE A 266 -18.80 11.85 -11.68
CA PHE A 266 -17.69 10.94 -11.90
C PHE A 266 -18.13 9.74 -12.74
N ALA A 267 -17.27 9.37 -13.70
CA ALA A 267 -17.27 8.09 -14.39
C ALA A 267 -16.00 7.33 -14.00
N TYR A 268 -16.07 6.02 -14.08
CA TYR A 268 -14.96 5.14 -13.72
C TYR A 268 -14.73 4.15 -14.86
N THR A 269 -13.71 4.39 -15.66
CA THR A 269 -13.28 3.45 -16.71
C THR A 269 -12.48 2.33 -16.08
N GLU A 270 -11.51 2.69 -15.21
CA GLU A 270 -10.69 1.74 -14.47
C GLU A 270 -10.77 1.97 -12.96
N TYR A 271 -10.71 0.86 -12.21
CA TYR A 271 -10.63 0.88 -10.75
C TYR A 271 -9.30 0.26 -10.32
N PRO A 272 -8.45 0.97 -9.57
CA PRO A 272 -7.31 0.32 -8.93
C PRO A 272 -7.77 -0.87 -8.10
N LYS A 273 -7.11 -2.02 -8.30
CA LYS A 273 -7.38 -3.23 -7.52
C LYS A 273 -6.13 -3.68 -6.81
N ALA A 274 -6.31 -4.23 -5.62
CA ALA A 274 -5.24 -4.84 -4.86
C ALA A 274 -5.74 -6.06 -4.10
N THR A 275 -5.00 -7.16 -4.18
CA THR A 275 -5.24 -8.34 -3.36
C THR A 275 -4.39 -8.26 -2.09
N VAL A 276 -4.99 -8.54 -0.93
CA VAL A 276 -4.31 -8.50 0.37
C VAL A 276 -3.95 -9.91 0.81
N SER A 277 -2.72 -10.09 1.29
CA SER A 277 -2.31 -11.27 2.04
C SER A 277 -2.25 -10.90 3.52
N ASN A 278 -3.26 -11.34 4.26
CA ASN A 278 -3.39 -11.12 5.70
C ASN A 278 -3.31 -12.44 6.48
N SER A 279 -2.65 -13.44 5.91
CA SER A 279 -2.42 -14.68 6.62
C SER A 279 -1.53 -14.39 7.83
N SER A 280 -2.09 -14.52 9.03
CA SER A 280 -1.29 -14.48 10.24
C SER A 280 -0.36 -15.70 10.23
N GLN A 281 0.95 -15.43 10.19
CA GLN A 281 1.93 -16.51 10.34
C GLN A 281 1.73 -17.15 11.72
N SER A 282 1.40 -18.43 11.73
CA SER A 282 1.39 -19.26 12.93
C SER A 282 2.62 -20.16 12.91
N ILE A 283 3.38 -20.14 14.00
CA ILE A 283 4.51 -21.03 14.21
C ILE A 283 4.21 -21.90 15.42
N THR A 284 4.23 -23.20 15.25
CA THR A 284 4.18 -24.16 16.34
C THR A 284 5.50 -24.92 16.42
N LEU A 285 5.86 -25.28 17.65
CA LEU A 285 7.12 -25.91 18.00
C LEU A 285 6.87 -27.16 18.78
N SER A 286 7.51 -28.26 18.40
CA SER A 286 7.47 -29.50 19.18
C SER A 286 8.85 -30.15 19.25
N PHE A 287 9.10 -30.86 20.34
CA PHE A 287 10.33 -31.65 20.55
C PHE A 287 10.01 -33.13 20.71
N THR A 288 10.81 -33.97 20.06
CA THR A 288 10.70 -35.42 20.22
C THR A 288 12.13 -36.04 20.32
N PRO A 289 12.50 -36.65 21.47
CA PRO A 289 11.83 -36.60 22.76
C PRO A 289 11.91 -35.20 23.41
N GLY A 290 10.93 -34.81 24.21
CA GLY A 290 10.94 -33.55 24.97
C GLY A 290 11.95 -33.55 26.12
N THR A 291 12.35 -34.74 26.61
CA THR A 291 13.42 -34.93 27.57
C THR A 291 14.49 -35.86 26.98
N VAL A 292 15.73 -35.39 26.95
CA VAL A 292 16.84 -36.15 26.45
C VAL A 292 17.61 -36.79 27.60
N ASN A 293 17.61 -38.10 27.65
CA ASN A 293 18.37 -38.85 28.63
C ASN A 293 19.72 -39.25 28.01
N LEU A 294 20.80 -38.85 28.67
CA LEU A 294 22.13 -39.28 28.33
C LEU A 294 22.43 -40.56 29.11
N PRO A 295 22.99 -41.59 28.44
CA PRO A 295 23.33 -42.82 29.16
C PRO A 295 24.42 -42.60 30.19
N GLY A 296 24.68 -43.63 31.05
CA GLY A 296 25.69 -43.56 32.10
C GLY A 296 27.05 -43.09 31.57
N LEU A 297 27.63 -42.07 32.21
CA LEU A 297 28.87 -41.45 31.80
C LEU A 297 30.10 -42.21 32.39
N SER A 298 31.06 -42.53 31.54
CA SER A 298 32.39 -42.96 31.97
C SER A 298 33.41 -41.89 31.56
N PRO A 299 34.35 -41.52 32.47
CA PRO A 299 35.34 -40.53 32.13
C PRO A 299 36.14 -40.89 30.88
N GLY A 300 36.33 -39.92 29.97
CA GLY A 300 37.06 -40.09 28.71
C GLY A 300 36.27 -40.80 27.61
N VAL A 301 35.00 -41.18 27.86
CA VAL A 301 34.10 -41.78 26.87
C VAL A 301 32.95 -40.84 26.58
N ALA A 302 32.94 -40.25 25.41
CA ALA A 302 31.86 -39.37 24.98
C ALA A 302 30.58 -40.16 24.69
N VAL A 303 29.47 -39.71 25.25
CA VAL A 303 28.14 -40.21 24.95
C VAL A 303 27.32 -39.12 24.23
N THR A 304 26.41 -39.57 23.38
CA THR A 304 25.57 -38.64 22.61
C THR A 304 24.11 -39.07 22.66
N ALA A 305 23.23 -38.09 22.62
CA ALA A 305 21.80 -38.30 22.42
C ALA A 305 21.24 -37.21 21.48
N THR A 306 20.12 -37.49 20.89
CA THR A 306 19.48 -36.57 19.93
C THR A 306 18.05 -36.24 20.29
N SER A 307 17.62 -35.07 19.93
CA SER A 307 16.20 -34.70 19.87
C SER A 307 15.89 -34.05 18.51
N THR A 308 14.67 -34.21 18.04
CA THR A 308 14.17 -33.55 16.84
C THR A 308 13.29 -32.41 17.26
N LEU A 309 13.62 -31.24 16.76
CA LEU A 309 12.80 -30.03 16.83
C LEU A 309 12.01 -29.94 15.53
N THR A 310 10.68 -30.04 15.63
CA THR A 310 9.78 -29.82 14.49
C THR A 310 9.17 -28.43 14.58
N VAL A 311 9.38 -27.62 13.55
CA VAL A 311 8.76 -26.31 13.36
C VAL A 311 7.69 -26.45 12.30
N THR A 312 6.44 -26.13 12.64
CA THR A 312 5.34 -26.09 11.67
C THR A 312 4.90 -24.65 11.47
N ILE A 313 4.88 -24.20 10.20
CA ILE A 313 4.46 -22.86 9.78
C ILE A 313 3.19 -22.96 8.96
N THR A 314 2.27 -22.04 9.26
CA THR A 314 1.06 -21.80 8.47
C THR A 314 1.01 -20.32 8.11
N GLY A 315 0.81 -20.00 6.85
CA GLY A 315 0.64 -18.61 6.38
C GLY A 315 1.91 -17.74 6.40
N GLY A 316 3.10 -18.34 6.46
CA GLY A 316 4.36 -17.58 6.46
C GLY A 316 4.82 -17.14 5.06
N THR A 317 5.51 -16.01 4.98
CA THR A 317 6.10 -15.49 3.72
C THR A 317 7.62 -15.44 3.73
N ALA A 318 8.25 -15.35 4.90
CA ALA A 318 9.69 -15.09 5.03
C ALA A 318 10.45 -16.17 5.85
N GLY A 319 9.78 -17.28 6.24
CA GLY A 319 10.40 -18.36 7.00
C GLY A 319 10.61 -18.04 8.48
N TYR A 320 11.64 -18.64 9.10
CA TYR A 320 11.90 -18.50 10.53
C TYR A 320 13.37 -18.63 10.89
N SER A 321 13.72 -18.17 12.10
CA SER A 321 15.02 -18.44 12.74
C SER A 321 14.85 -19.23 14.03
N ILE A 322 15.82 -20.12 14.31
CA ILE A 322 15.93 -20.86 15.58
C ILE A 322 17.05 -20.24 16.40
N LYS A 323 16.75 -19.91 17.63
CA LYS A 323 17.71 -19.45 18.63
C LYS A 323 17.80 -20.44 19.78
N ILE A 324 18.96 -20.47 20.44
CA ILE A 324 19.23 -21.32 21.60
C ILE A 324 19.87 -20.52 22.73
N ASN A 325 19.53 -20.85 23.95
CA ASN A 325 20.27 -20.43 25.15
C ASN A 325 20.11 -21.50 26.26
N ARG A 326 21.03 -21.52 27.20
CA ARG A 326 20.86 -22.26 28.44
C ARG A 326 20.14 -21.40 29.48
N ASP A 327 19.41 -22.05 30.39
CA ASP A 327 18.66 -21.34 31.43
C ASP A 327 19.50 -21.02 32.64
N SER A 328 20.61 -21.74 32.87
CA SER A 328 21.54 -21.51 33.98
C SER A 328 22.68 -20.57 33.56
N ALA A 329 23.02 -19.64 34.43
CA ALA A 329 24.15 -18.74 34.25
C ALA A 329 25.52 -19.44 34.38
N THR A 330 25.60 -20.56 35.11
CA THR A 330 26.87 -21.21 35.47
C THR A 330 27.24 -22.39 34.55
N SER A 331 26.30 -23.29 34.29
CA SER A 331 26.51 -24.43 33.39
C SER A 331 25.18 -24.95 32.84
N THR A 332 25.25 -25.69 31.72
CA THR A 332 24.05 -26.31 31.13
C THR A 332 23.55 -27.46 31.99
N LEU A 333 24.46 -28.27 32.54
CA LEU A 333 24.14 -29.41 33.41
C LEU A 333 24.67 -29.16 34.81
N ALA A 334 23.83 -29.34 35.82
CA ALA A 334 24.17 -29.16 37.22
C ALA A 334 23.43 -30.20 38.10
N SER A 335 24.04 -30.54 39.23
CA SER A 335 23.36 -31.14 40.36
C SER A 335 23.05 -30.07 41.41
N SER A 336 22.52 -30.42 42.57
CA SER A 336 22.22 -29.46 43.64
C SER A 336 23.46 -28.67 44.13
N THR A 337 24.67 -29.24 43.98
CA THR A 337 25.91 -28.66 44.51
C THR A 337 27.09 -28.68 43.53
N LEU A 338 26.95 -29.32 42.38
CA LEU A 338 28.05 -29.50 41.42
C LEU A 338 27.59 -29.08 40.03
N THR A 339 28.50 -28.50 39.29
CA THR A 339 28.32 -28.17 37.88
C THR A 339 29.05 -29.16 36.99
N PHE A 340 28.51 -29.43 35.83
CA PHE A 340 29.21 -30.13 34.77
C PHE A 340 29.84 -29.11 33.82
N PRO A 341 31.08 -29.27 33.38
CA PRO A 341 31.72 -28.29 32.51
C PRO A 341 31.05 -28.21 31.15
N ASP A 342 30.82 -27.01 30.69
CA ASP A 342 30.39 -26.71 29.33
C ASP A 342 31.58 -26.40 28.44
N TYR A 343 31.48 -26.74 27.17
CA TYR A 343 32.38 -26.19 26.17
C TYR A 343 32.13 -24.67 26.00
N THR A 344 33.06 -24.00 25.38
CA THR A 344 32.96 -22.55 25.11
C THR A 344 31.59 -22.20 24.54
N ALA A 345 30.90 -21.24 25.19
CA ALA A 345 29.57 -20.81 24.78
C ALA A 345 29.54 -20.45 23.28
N TRP A 346 28.48 -20.84 22.61
CA TRP A 346 28.32 -20.57 21.19
C TRP A 346 28.39 -19.09 20.88
N ASN A 347 29.21 -18.70 19.94
CA ASN A 347 29.34 -17.37 19.39
C ASN A 347 29.34 -17.49 17.85
N PRO A 348 28.21 -17.26 17.20
CA PRO A 348 28.12 -17.35 15.74
C PRO A 348 28.94 -16.22 15.11
N GLY A 349 29.57 -16.53 13.97
CA GLY A 349 30.12 -15.49 13.10
C GLY A 349 29.07 -14.78 12.29
N THR A 350 29.48 -13.92 11.38
CA THR A 350 28.60 -13.23 10.43
C THR A 350 28.21 -14.18 9.29
N GLY A 351 26.93 -14.45 9.16
CA GLY A 351 26.42 -15.36 8.14
C GLY A 351 26.80 -16.82 8.40
N CYS A 352 26.73 -17.66 7.37
CA CYS A 352 27.08 -19.06 7.40
C CYS A 352 28.40 -19.31 6.64
N SER A 353 29.45 -18.56 6.98
CA SER A 353 30.74 -18.61 6.27
C SER A 353 31.77 -19.49 6.97
N VAL A 354 32.66 -20.11 6.21
CA VAL A 354 33.77 -20.93 6.70
C VAL A 354 34.62 -20.15 7.71
N GLY A 355 34.96 -20.81 8.83
CA GLY A 355 35.73 -20.20 9.90
C GLY A 355 34.99 -19.22 10.79
N GLN A 356 33.69 -19.09 10.60
CA GLN A 356 32.81 -18.28 11.47
C GLN A 356 32.26 -19.15 12.61
N GLY A 357 32.18 -18.56 13.80
CA GLY A 357 31.72 -19.25 15.01
C GLY A 357 32.84 -20.07 15.70
N ASN A 358 32.49 -20.65 16.85
CA ASN A 358 33.46 -21.34 17.72
C ASN A 358 33.16 -22.82 17.91
N ALA A 359 32.47 -23.44 16.95
CA ALA A 359 32.28 -24.89 16.97
C ALA A 359 33.55 -25.63 16.59
N THR A 360 33.78 -26.81 17.21
CA THR A 360 34.98 -27.60 17.05
C THR A 360 34.69 -29.10 16.94
N THR A 361 35.57 -29.86 16.29
CA THR A 361 35.51 -31.32 16.26
C THR A 361 35.91 -31.97 17.61
N SER A 362 36.64 -31.22 18.45
CA SER A 362 37.23 -31.72 19.70
C SER A 362 36.86 -30.83 20.88
N PRO A 363 35.59 -30.86 21.35
CA PRO A 363 35.14 -30.01 22.47
C PRO A 363 35.75 -30.42 23.83
N GLY A 364 36.53 -31.49 23.91
CA GLY A 364 37.12 -32.00 25.16
C GLY A 364 36.08 -32.63 26.08
N SER A 365 36.45 -32.78 27.34
CA SER A 365 35.57 -33.38 28.37
C SER A 365 34.58 -32.38 28.91
N ASN A 366 33.55 -32.12 28.13
CA ASN A 366 32.57 -31.07 28.38
C ASN A 366 31.17 -31.50 27.88
N PHE A 367 30.15 -30.77 28.30
CA PHE A 367 28.88 -30.75 27.60
C PHE A 367 28.96 -29.85 26.36
N SER A 368 28.41 -30.33 25.25
CA SER A 368 28.34 -29.59 23.98
C SER A 368 27.14 -30.05 23.16
N PHE A 369 26.75 -29.24 22.20
CA PHE A 369 25.68 -29.54 21.25
C PHE A 369 26.08 -29.23 19.82
N ARG A 370 25.30 -29.73 18.87
CA ARG A 370 25.33 -29.32 17.47
C ARG A 370 23.93 -29.42 16.85
N ILE A 371 23.68 -28.65 15.82
CA ILE A 371 22.64 -29.00 14.88
C ILE A 371 23.21 -30.14 14.02
N GLN A 372 22.58 -31.32 14.08
CA GLN A 372 23.07 -32.51 13.36
C GLN A 372 22.60 -32.50 11.92
N SER A 373 21.29 -32.24 11.72
CA SER A 373 20.68 -32.18 10.40
C SER A 373 19.47 -31.23 10.37
N ALA A 374 19.15 -30.73 9.21
CA ALA A 374 17.90 -30.06 8.93
C ALA A 374 17.31 -30.65 7.66
N SER A 375 15.97 -30.78 7.63
CA SER A 375 15.25 -31.33 6.49
C SER A 375 15.32 -30.40 5.26
N THR A 376 15.62 -29.12 5.47
CA THR A 376 15.94 -28.15 4.41
C THR A 376 17.43 -27.82 4.42
N THR A 377 18.15 -28.27 3.41
CA THR A 377 19.59 -28.03 3.29
C THR A 377 19.96 -26.57 3.12
N ALA A 378 19.06 -25.76 2.56
CA ALA A 378 19.26 -24.31 2.39
C ALA A 378 19.38 -23.54 3.72
N SER A 379 18.88 -24.12 4.83
CA SER A 379 18.90 -23.50 6.15
C SER A 379 19.99 -24.03 7.06
N TYR A 380 20.67 -25.13 6.65
CA TYR A 380 21.68 -25.79 7.45
C TYR A 380 23.05 -25.14 7.22
N CYS A 381 23.67 -24.69 8.30
CA CYS A 381 24.96 -24.03 8.26
C CYS A 381 26.09 -25.08 8.41
N SER A 382 26.52 -25.64 7.30
CA SER A 382 27.58 -26.66 7.29
C SER A 382 28.93 -26.16 7.85
N ASP A 383 29.23 -24.90 7.67
CA ASP A 383 30.47 -24.27 8.15
C ASP A 383 30.51 -24.15 9.67
N TRP A 384 29.35 -24.10 10.31
CA TRP A 384 29.26 -24.10 11.77
C TRP A 384 29.20 -25.51 12.38
N TRP A 385 28.45 -26.41 11.73
CA TRP A 385 28.07 -27.70 12.32
C TRP A 385 28.71 -28.92 11.64
N GLY A 386 29.48 -28.72 10.56
CA GLY A 386 29.95 -29.77 9.69
C GLY A 386 28.90 -30.18 8.64
N ALA A 387 29.18 -31.22 7.86
CA ALA A 387 28.23 -31.64 6.84
C ALA A 387 26.90 -32.11 7.45
N ASN A 388 25.81 -31.82 6.74
CA ASN A 388 24.44 -32.17 7.16
C ASN A 388 24.33 -33.69 7.32
N ASP A 389 23.90 -34.14 8.51
CA ASP A 389 23.76 -35.53 8.94
C ASP A 389 25.04 -36.37 8.87
N ASN A 390 26.21 -35.75 8.89
CA ASN A 390 27.50 -36.46 8.86
C ASN A 390 28.25 -36.32 10.18
N ASN A 391 28.52 -37.45 10.85
CA ASN A 391 29.25 -37.46 12.10
C ASN A 391 30.77 -37.32 11.93
N GLY A 392 31.33 -37.64 10.74
CA GLY A 392 32.76 -37.56 10.46
C GLY A 392 33.30 -36.12 10.40
N THR A 393 32.42 -35.17 10.11
CA THR A 393 32.75 -33.74 10.05
C THR A 393 32.03 -32.94 11.15
N ALA A 394 31.56 -33.63 12.20
CA ALA A 394 30.75 -33.00 13.26
C ALA A 394 31.51 -31.91 14.02
N LEU A 395 30.96 -30.74 14.07
CA LEU A 395 31.42 -29.64 14.88
C LEU A 395 30.45 -29.39 16.05
N TYR A 396 30.99 -29.25 17.26
CA TYR A 396 30.21 -29.06 18.49
C TYR A 396 30.57 -27.74 19.15
N ALA A 397 29.57 -27.09 19.77
CA ALA A 397 29.71 -25.87 20.55
C ALA A 397 29.05 -26.02 21.91
N GLY A 398 29.44 -25.17 22.87
CA GLY A 398 28.71 -25.03 24.13
C GLY A 398 27.45 -24.20 24.00
N THR A 399 26.47 -24.46 24.86
CA THR A 399 25.24 -23.65 24.87
C THR A 399 25.52 -22.22 25.28
N PRO A 400 25.01 -21.24 24.54
CA PRO A 400 25.23 -19.84 24.87
C PRO A 400 24.43 -19.42 26.11
N THR A 401 24.95 -18.44 26.86
CA THR A 401 24.28 -17.84 28.03
C THR A 401 23.22 -16.82 27.63
N SER A 402 23.30 -16.28 26.43
CA SER A 402 22.30 -15.38 25.84
C SER A 402 21.78 -15.99 24.55
N SER A 403 20.58 -15.64 24.18
CA SER A 403 19.91 -16.23 22.99
C SER A 403 20.69 -15.94 21.71
N GLN A 404 21.18 -16.99 21.04
CA GLN A 404 21.97 -16.94 19.80
C GLN A 404 21.28 -17.71 18.66
N THR A 405 21.33 -17.17 17.46
CA THR A 405 20.77 -17.84 16.28
C THR A 405 21.64 -19.03 15.87
N VAL A 406 21.06 -20.21 15.79
CA VAL A 406 21.74 -21.47 15.38
C VAL A 406 21.29 -21.96 14.01
N MET A 407 20.16 -21.48 13.52
CA MET A 407 19.65 -21.78 12.19
C MET A 407 18.75 -20.64 11.72
N ASN A 408 18.78 -20.36 10.41
CA ASN A 408 17.87 -19.39 9.77
C ASN A 408 17.35 -20.01 8.47
N CYS A 409 16.03 -20.21 8.38
CA CYS A 409 15.37 -20.70 7.18
C CYS A 409 14.53 -19.61 6.54
N THR A 410 15.06 -19.00 5.50
CA THR A 410 14.34 -17.94 4.72
C THR A 410 13.36 -18.51 3.70
N THR A 411 13.45 -19.81 3.40
CA THR A 411 12.62 -20.51 2.40
C THR A 411 11.54 -21.40 3.02
N CYS A 412 11.50 -21.53 4.35
CA CYS A 412 10.53 -22.35 5.08
C CYS A 412 9.22 -21.56 5.30
N ASN A 413 8.42 -21.41 4.25
CA ASN A 413 7.25 -20.51 4.28
C ASN A 413 5.96 -21.21 4.71
N SER A 414 5.92 -22.54 4.62
CA SER A 414 4.75 -23.35 4.97
C SER A 414 5.14 -24.80 5.25
N GLY A 415 4.28 -25.51 5.99
CA GLY A 415 4.50 -26.92 6.32
C GLY A 415 5.41 -27.15 7.51
N SER A 416 5.84 -28.39 7.71
CA SER A 416 6.67 -28.80 8.82
C SER A 416 8.11 -29.05 8.37
N THR A 417 9.05 -28.59 9.18
CA THR A 417 10.50 -28.81 8.97
C THR A 417 11.12 -29.37 10.24
N ASP A 418 11.94 -30.40 10.08
CA ASP A 418 12.63 -31.08 11.18
C ASP A 418 14.08 -30.62 11.27
N THR A 419 14.52 -30.34 12.48
CA THR A 419 15.90 -30.04 12.82
C THR A 419 16.36 -31.01 13.91
N SER A 420 17.33 -31.83 13.62
CA SER A 420 17.92 -32.77 14.60
C SER A 420 19.02 -32.07 15.39
N ILE A 421 18.91 -32.13 16.70
CA ILE A 421 19.90 -31.56 17.62
C ILE A 421 20.61 -32.71 18.31
N LYS A 422 21.93 -32.73 18.24
CA LYS A 422 22.76 -33.74 18.90
C LYS A 422 23.48 -33.11 20.08
N TYR A 423 23.25 -33.70 21.23
CA TYR A 423 23.97 -33.38 22.47
C TYR A 423 25.12 -34.36 22.65
N ARG A 424 26.24 -33.85 23.13
CA ARG A 424 27.44 -34.67 23.45
C ARG A 424 27.90 -34.30 24.85
N VAL A 425 28.14 -35.34 25.62
CA VAL A 425 28.73 -35.24 26.97
C VAL A 425 29.94 -36.15 27.07
N ASP A 426 31.03 -35.59 27.51
CA ASP A 426 32.23 -36.33 27.84
C ASP A 426 32.63 -35.92 29.28
N ALA A 427 32.64 -36.89 30.22
CA ALA A 427 32.91 -36.62 31.60
C ALA A 427 34.41 -36.52 31.88
N PRO A 428 34.90 -35.43 32.50
CA PRO A 428 36.26 -35.38 32.99
C PRO A 428 36.50 -36.40 34.10
N THR A 429 37.72 -36.87 34.24
CA THR A 429 38.10 -37.83 35.28
C THR A 429 37.88 -37.35 36.70
N SER A 430 37.83 -36.05 36.88
CA SER A 430 37.52 -35.37 38.16
C SER A 430 36.05 -35.20 38.47
N GLN A 431 35.16 -35.58 37.52
CA GLN A 431 33.71 -35.35 37.70
C GLN A 431 33.15 -36.35 38.70
N LYS A 432 32.45 -35.82 39.71
CA LYS A 432 31.80 -36.64 40.73
C LYS A 432 30.55 -37.36 40.18
N ALA A 433 30.39 -38.63 40.58
CA ALA A 433 29.23 -39.39 40.20
C ALA A 433 27.96 -38.84 40.93
N THR A 434 27.05 -38.33 40.17
CA THR A 434 25.73 -37.85 40.58
C THR A 434 24.83 -37.65 39.35
N ASN A 435 23.54 -37.38 39.57
CA ASN A 435 22.66 -37.01 38.49
C ASN A 435 22.84 -35.51 38.19
N TYR A 436 23.14 -35.24 36.94
CA TYR A 436 23.21 -33.86 36.40
C TYR A 436 21.99 -33.61 35.51
N ASN A 437 21.32 -32.53 35.78
CA ASN A 437 20.14 -32.09 35.01
C ASN A 437 20.35 -30.68 34.50
N GLY A 438 19.70 -30.34 33.41
CA GLY A 438 19.76 -28.99 32.87
C GLY A 438 18.68 -28.72 31.86
N GLN A 439 18.51 -27.48 31.51
CA GLN A 439 17.51 -27.02 30.57
C GLN A 439 18.16 -26.13 29.51
N VAL A 440 17.77 -26.39 28.29
CA VAL A 440 18.15 -25.58 27.12
C VAL A 440 16.87 -25.08 26.47
N THR A 441 16.78 -23.79 26.31
CA THR A 441 15.61 -23.15 25.69
C THR A 441 15.87 -22.92 24.21
N PHE A 442 14.95 -23.40 23.38
CA PHE A 442 14.89 -23.09 21.96
C PHE A 442 13.75 -22.11 21.71
N THR A 443 14.06 -21.05 20.98
CA THR A 443 13.09 -20.03 20.58
C THR A 443 13.04 -19.99 19.05
N VAL A 444 11.82 -20.07 18.49
CA VAL A 444 11.62 -19.88 17.05
C VAL A 444 10.93 -18.56 16.84
N LEU A 445 11.46 -17.76 15.91
CA LEU A 445 10.94 -16.45 15.56
C LEU A 445 10.65 -16.45 14.06
N ALA A 446 9.47 -15.91 13.70
CA ALA A 446 9.17 -15.58 12.30
C ALA A 446 10.21 -14.59 11.78
N ASN A 447 10.66 -14.80 10.54
CA ASN A 447 11.43 -13.79 9.84
C ASN A 447 10.47 -12.68 9.39
N PRO A 448 10.89 -11.41 9.44
CA PRO A 448 10.07 -10.28 9.04
C PRO A 448 9.80 -10.23 7.53
#